data_5064668740f9343459518bf271e1ae76
#
_entry.id   5064668740f9343459518bf271e1ae76
#
_cell.length_a   1.000
_cell.length_b   1.000
_cell.length_c   1.000
_cell.angle_alpha   90.00
_cell.angle_beta   90.00
_cell.angle_gamma   90.00
#
_symmetry.space_group_name_H-M   'P 1'
#
loop_
_entity.id
_entity.type
_entity.pdbx_description
1 polymer ?
#
loop_
_entity_poly.entity_id
_entity_poly.type
_entity_poly.pdbx_seq_one_letter_code
_entity_poly.pdbx_strand_id
1 'polypeptide(L)'
;MPDTIPRRTTTPCAASVRLEGGDRLDVTFWLLPDPQRELGVTPLRLLLEEDRRFFPVGLADSSSGLLSRDALVTVEIDADGPGTEPAPAEGTALDLVTLHLVSGEEISGILRSTALEGYGRMSDVFNSFGRFVPIGLGTRLVFVATARVARVSF
;
A
#
# COMPACT_ATOMS: atom_id res chain seq x y z
N MET A 1 -2.35 -33.76 -10.81
CA MET A 1 -3.30 -34.14 -9.78
C MET A 1 -4.30 -33.00 -9.61
N PRO A 2 -5.57 -33.30 -9.73
CA PRO A 2 -6.53 -32.25 -9.52
C PRO A 2 -6.44 -31.72 -8.08
N ASP A 3 -6.39 -30.43 -7.97
CA ASP A 3 -6.43 -29.77 -6.69
C ASP A 3 -7.81 -29.96 -6.08
N THR A 4 -7.90 -30.75 -5.01
CA THR A 4 -9.16 -30.95 -4.30
C THR A 4 -9.48 -29.80 -3.33
N ILE A 5 -8.54 -28.86 -3.16
CA ILE A 5 -8.75 -27.69 -2.32
C ILE A 5 -9.40 -26.61 -3.16
N PRO A 6 -10.60 -26.12 -2.81
CA PRO A 6 -11.21 -25.02 -3.54
C PRO A 6 -10.29 -23.81 -3.51
N ARG A 7 -9.88 -23.34 -4.67
CA ARG A 7 -9.13 -22.07 -4.75
C ARG A 7 -10.09 -20.95 -4.38
N ARG A 8 -9.70 -20.16 -3.40
CA ARG A 8 -10.42 -18.93 -3.12
C ARG A 8 -10.31 -18.04 -4.35
N THR A 9 -11.45 -17.52 -4.78
CA THR A 9 -11.43 -16.51 -5.85
C THR A 9 -10.69 -15.29 -5.34
N THR A 10 -9.62 -14.92 -6.03
CA THR A 10 -8.85 -13.73 -5.70
C THR A 10 -8.97 -12.70 -6.83
N THR A 11 -8.79 -11.44 -6.50
CA THR A 11 -8.78 -10.35 -7.47
C THR A 11 -7.34 -9.89 -7.67
N PRO A 12 -6.86 -9.82 -8.92
CA PRO A 12 -5.52 -9.31 -9.20
C PRO A 12 -5.45 -7.81 -8.96
N CYS A 13 -4.38 -7.38 -8.32
CA CYS A 13 -4.07 -5.97 -8.08
C CYS A 13 -2.70 -5.68 -8.67
N ALA A 14 -2.67 -4.99 -9.80
CA ALA A 14 -1.42 -4.60 -10.44
C ALA A 14 -0.72 -3.53 -9.61
N ALA A 15 0.56 -3.68 -9.37
CA ALA A 15 1.34 -2.75 -8.59
C ALA A 15 2.74 -2.58 -9.17
N SER A 16 3.29 -1.39 -8.96
CA SER A 16 4.71 -1.11 -9.21
C SER A 16 5.40 -1.04 -7.86
N VAL A 17 6.36 -1.90 -7.62
CA VAL A 17 7.09 -1.94 -6.36
C VAL A 17 8.52 -1.45 -6.56
N ARG A 18 9.03 -0.75 -5.54
CA ARG A 18 10.43 -0.37 -5.47
C ARG A 18 11.05 -1.05 -4.28
N LEU A 19 12.17 -1.73 -4.53
CA LEU A 19 12.92 -2.44 -3.53
C LEU A 19 14.12 -1.63 -3.05
N GLU A 20 14.61 -1.96 -1.88
CA GLU A 20 15.88 -1.44 -1.39
C GLU A 20 16.98 -1.75 -2.42
N GLY A 21 17.83 -0.77 -2.71
CA GLY A 21 18.81 -0.90 -3.79
C GLY A 21 18.36 -0.28 -5.12
N GLY A 22 17.08 0.12 -5.23
CA GLY A 22 16.56 0.89 -6.38
C GLY A 22 15.88 0.09 -7.46
N ASP A 23 15.82 -1.24 -7.35
CA ASP A 23 15.11 -2.07 -8.33
C ASP A 23 13.61 -1.77 -8.33
N ARG A 24 13.04 -1.67 -9.52
CA ARG A 24 11.59 -1.50 -9.72
C ARG A 24 11.05 -2.73 -10.44
N LEU A 25 9.91 -3.22 -9.95
CA LEU A 25 9.25 -4.39 -10.51
C LEU A 25 7.75 -4.11 -10.67
N ASP A 26 7.20 -4.54 -11.80
CA ASP A 26 5.76 -4.61 -11.96
C ASP A 26 5.30 -5.99 -11.52
N VAL A 27 4.39 -6.02 -10.55
CA VAL A 27 3.92 -7.26 -9.95
C VAL A 27 2.40 -7.26 -9.84
N THR A 28 1.83 -8.43 -9.57
CA THR A 28 0.42 -8.58 -9.26
C THR A 28 0.28 -9.18 -7.87
N PHE A 29 -0.42 -8.46 -6.99
CA PHE A 29 -0.88 -9.00 -5.72
C PHE A 29 -2.25 -9.64 -5.91
N TRP A 30 -2.55 -10.63 -5.09
CA TRP A 30 -3.81 -11.36 -5.15
C TRP A 30 -4.63 -11.02 -3.91
N LEU A 31 -5.73 -10.28 -4.11
CA LEU A 31 -6.57 -9.80 -3.02
C LEU A 31 -7.73 -10.74 -2.76
N LEU A 32 -8.00 -10.98 -1.49
CA LEU A 32 -9.15 -11.81 -1.07
C LEU A 32 -10.44 -11.00 -1.23
N PRO A 33 -11.57 -11.69 -1.54
CA PRO A 33 -12.85 -11.03 -1.58
C PRO A 33 -13.27 -10.57 -0.18
N ASP A 34 -13.93 -9.44 -0.12
CA ASP A 34 -14.54 -8.91 1.09
C ASP A 34 -15.92 -8.36 0.75
N PRO A 35 -16.98 -9.19 0.92
CA PRO A 35 -18.33 -8.79 0.53
C PRO A 35 -18.90 -7.64 1.37
N GLN A 36 -18.29 -7.32 2.51
CA GLN A 36 -18.71 -6.21 3.37
C GLN A 36 -18.14 -4.87 2.92
N ARG A 37 -17.23 -4.87 1.94
CA ARG A 37 -16.64 -3.65 1.41
C ARG A 37 -17.28 -3.28 0.08
N GLU A 38 -17.41 -1.99 -0.16
CA GLU A 38 -18.02 -1.42 -1.36
C GLU A 38 -17.36 -1.94 -2.64
N LEU A 39 -16.05 -2.09 -2.64
CA LEU A 39 -15.29 -2.59 -3.79
C LEU A 39 -15.22 -4.13 -3.87
N GLY A 40 -15.79 -4.83 -2.89
CA GLY A 40 -15.85 -6.29 -2.88
C GLY A 40 -14.51 -6.99 -2.65
N VAL A 41 -13.43 -6.27 -2.41
CA VAL A 41 -12.09 -6.82 -2.18
C VAL A 41 -11.42 -6.17 -0.98
N THR A 42 -10.53 -6.93 -0.36
CA THR A 42 -9.71 -6.45 0.76
C THR A 42 -8.73 -5.38 0.26
N PRO A 43 -8.56 -4.25 0.96
CA PRO A 43 -7.53 -3.28 0.59
C PRO A 43 -6.12 -3.88 0.64
N LEU A 44 -5.27 -3.48 -0.30
CA LEU A 44 -3.89 -3.96 -0.37
C LEU A 44 -3.12 -3.69 0.92
N ARG A 45 -3.38 -2.55 1.57
CA ARG A 45 -2.71 -2.20 2.83
C ARG A 45 -2.87 -3.28 3.88
N LEU A 46 -4.04 -3.92 4.00
CA LEU A 46 -4.26 -5.00 4.97
C LEU A 46 -3.38 -6.21 4.65
N LEU A 47 -3.19 -6.53 3.37
CA LEU A 47 -2.26 -7.58 2.97
C LEU A 47 -0.83 -7.23 3.35
N LEU A 48 -0.40 -6.00 3.08
CA LEU A 48 0.94 -5.52 3.38
C LEU A 48 1.24 -5.44 4.89
N GLU A 49 0.20 -5.29 5.71
CA GLU A 49 0.31 -5.27 7.18
C GLU A 49 0.30 -6.66 7.81
N GLU A 50 0.03 -7.72 7.04
CA GLU A 50 0.09 -9.07 7.57
C GLU A 50 1.49 -9.42 8.09
N ASP A 51 1.54 -10.22 9.13
CA ASP A 51 2.81 -10.67 9.71
C ASP A 51 3.42 -11.78 8.85
N ARG A 52 3.94 -11.39 7.70
CA ARG A 52 4.61 -12.25 6.73
C ARG A 52 5.97 -11.70 6.40
N ARG A 53 6.93 -12.59 6.26
CA ARG A 53 8.25 -12.22 5.80
C ARG A 53 8.31 -12.06 4.28
N PHE A 54 7.52 -12.83 3.55
CA PHE A 54 7.46 -12.81 2.09
C PHE A 54 6.02 -12.74 1.61
N PHE A 55 5.80 -11.94 0.57
CA PHE A 55 4.50 -11.83 -0.11
C PHE A 55 4.55 -12.55 -1.44
N PRO A 56 3.60 -13.48 -1.71
CA PRO A 56 3.49 -14.09 -3.03
C PRO A 56 2.96 -13.08 -4.04
N VAL A 57 3.58 -13.02 -5.21
CA VAL A 57 3.19 -12.12 -6.29
C VAL A 57 3.30 -12.82 -7.64
N GLY A 58 2.52 -12.32 -8.62
CA GLY A 58 2.75 -12.62 -10.01
C GLY A 58 3.77 -11.64 -10.58
N LEU A 59 4.68 -12.12 -11.41
CA LEU A 59 5.68 -11.31 -12.09
C LEU A 59 5.22 -10.98 -13.53
N ALA A 60 5.87 -10.00 -14.15
CA ALA A 60 5.51 -9.53 -15.49
C ALA A 60 5.58 -10.61 -16.58
N ASP A 61 6.43 -11.62 -16.41
CA ASP A 61 6.56 -12.77 -17.32
C ASP A 61 5.56 -13.89 -17.04
N SER A 62 4.53 -13.65 -16.23
CA SER A 62 3.53 -14.61 -15.79
C SER A 62 4.06 -15.69 -14.84
N SER A 63 5.31 -15.61 -14.41
CA SER A 63 5.82 -16.48 -13.36
C SER A 63 5.37 -15.99 -11.99
N SER A 64 5.54 -16.84 -10.99
CA SER A 64 5.29 -16.49 -9.59
C SER A 64 6.59 -16.14 -8.88
N GLY A 65 6.52 -15.23 -7.94
CA GLY A 65 7.67 -14.83 -7.14
C GLY A 65 7.27 -14.51 -5.70
N LEU A 66 8.27 -14.22 -4.91
CA LEU A 66 8.11 -13.78 -3.53
C LEU A 66 8.84 -12.45 -3.35
N LEU A 67 8.16 -11.49 -2.73
CA LEU A 67 8.77 -10.21 -2.34
C LEU A 67 9.06 -10.22 -0.84
N SER A 68 10.29 -9.87 -0.47
CA SER A 68 10.64 -9.68 0.93
C SER A 68 9.99 -8.40 1.46
N ARG A 69 9.21 -8.53 2.53
CA ARG A 69 8.60 -7.37 3.20
C ARG A 69 9.62 -6.32 3.58
N ASP A 70 10.76 -6.74 4.12
CA ASP A 70 11.77 -5.82 4.62
C ASP A 70 12.55 -5.13 3.50
N ALA A 71 12.47 -5.63 2.28
CA ALA A 71 13.09 -5.00 1.11
C ALA A 71 12.19 -3.98 0.42
N LEU A 72 10.89 -3.96 0.73
CA LEU A 72 9.93 -3.04 0.11
C LEU A 72 10.19 -1.61 0.58
N VAL A 73 10.32 -0.69 -0.35
CA VAL A 73 10.39 0.75 -0.08
C VAL A 73 9.05 1.40 -0.39
N THR A 74 8.52 1.18 -1.59
CA THR A 74 7.21 1.67 -1.99
C THR A 74 6.44 0.61 -2.75
N VAL A 75 5.11 0.66 -2.62
CA VAL A 75 4.16 -0.11 -3.43
C VAL A 75 3.15 0.87 -3.99
N GLU A 76 3.08 0.97 -5.32
CA GLU A 76 2.22 1.93 -6.00
C GLU A 76 1.14 1.22 -6.79
N ILE A 77 -0.10 1.66 -6.61
CA ILE A 77 -1.28 1.11 -7.31
C ILE A 77 -2.12 2.26 -7.88
N ASP A 78 -3.09 1.90 -8.72
CA ASP A 78 -4.12 2.84 -9.16
C ASP A 78 -5.00 3.26 -7.98
N ALA A 79 -5.22 4.56 -7.83
CA ALA A 79 -6.06 5.09 -6.77
C ALA A 79 -7.54 4.67 -6.89
N ASP A 80 -7.97 4.34 -8.11
CA ASP A 80 -9.36 3.92 -8.39
C ASP A 80 -9.48 2.40 -8.64
N GLY A 81 -8.36 1.67 -8.54
CA GLY A 81 -8.33 0.25 -8.82
C GLY A 81 -8.60 -0.63 -7.60
N PRO A 82 -8.57 -1.97 -7.82
CA PRO A 82 -8.69 -2.92 -6.71
C PRO A 82 -7.59 -2.69 -5.68
N GLY A 83 -7.91 -2.87 -4.41
CA GLY A 83 -6.95 -2.72 -3.31
C GLY A 83 -6.74 -1.30 -2.82
N THR A 84 -7.42 -0.31 -3.42
CA THR A 84 -7.33 1.08 -2.98
C THR A 84 -7.91 1.28 -1.59
N GLU A 85 -7.47 2.35 -0.93
CA GLU A 85 -8.09 2.82 0.30
C GLU A 85 -9.38 3.56 -0.01
N PRO A 86 -10.36 3.54 0.90
CA PRO A 86 -11.56 4.36 0.74
C PRO A 86 -11.18 5.84 0.59
N ALA A 87 -11.89 6.55 -0.29
CA ALA A 87 -11.72 7.99 -0.42
C ALA A 87 -12.09 8.69 0.89
N PRO A 88 -11.43 9.80 1.25
CA PRO A 88 -11.84 10.61 2.38
C PRO A 88 -13.29 11.07 2.22
N ALA A 89 -14.02 11.17 3.33
CA ALA A 89 -15.37 11.69 3.30
C ALA A 89 -15.37 13.11 2.69
N GLU A 90 -16.42 13.42 1.93
CA GLU A 90 -16.61 14.75 1.35
C GLU A 90 -16.54 15.83 2.45
N GLY A 91 -15.76 16.88 2.19
CA GLY A 91 -15.54 17.96 3.16
C GLY A 91 -14.41 17.70 4.16
N THR A 92 -13.75 16.53 4.11
CA THR A 92 -12.57 16.25 4.94
C THR A 92 -11.39 17.09 4.46
N ALA A 93 -10.70 17.74 5.40
CA ALA A 93 -9.47 18.46 5.08
C ALA A 93 -8.39 17.47 4.61
N LEU A 94 -7.72 17.81 3.51
CA LEU A 94 -6.65 17.00 2.94
C LEU A 94 -5.31 17.53 3.43
N ASP A 95 -4.47 16.64 3.96
CA ASP A 95 -3.16 17.00 4.46
C ASP A 95 -2.09 16.69 3.42
N LEU A 96 -1.45 17.76 2.92
CA LEU A 96 -0.28 17.63 2.07
C LEU A 96 0.94 17.40 2.96
N VAL A 97 1.66 16.32 2.68
CA VAL A 97 2.86 15.96 3.44
C VAL A 97 4.01 15.65 2.48
N THR A 98 5.23 15.80 2.96
CA THR A 98 6.44 15.34 2.27
C THR A 98 7.14 14.33 3.16
N LEU A 99 7.31 13.13 2.64
CA LEU A 99 8.09 12.08 3.30
C LEU A 99 9.53 12.14 2.82
N HIS A 100 10.45 12.33 3.75
CA HIS A 100 11.89 12.31 3.47
C HIS A 100 12.42 10.93 3.81
N LEU A 101 12.82 10.18 2.80
CA LEU A 101 13.28 8.81 3.00
C LEU A 101 14.73 8.78 3.46
N VAL A 102 15.11 7.70 4.12
CA VAL A 102 16.50 7.50 4.59
C VAL A 102 17.51 7.49 3.44
N SER A 103 17.06 7.20 2.22
CA SER A 103 17.87 7.29 1.00
C SER A 103 18.16 8.72 0.53
N GLY A 104 17.48 9.72 1.11
CA GLY A 104 17.51 11.10 0.65
C GLY A 104 16.42 11.47 -0.35
N GLU A 105 15.66 10.50 -0.84
CA GLU A 105 14.54 10.74 -1.74
C GLU A 105 13.36 11.35 -1.00
N GLU A 106 12.57 12.17 -1.69
CA GLU A 106 11.36 12.79 -1.15
C GLU A 106 10.13 12.32 -1.91
N ILE A 107 9.05 12.07 -1.18
CA ILE A 107 7.73 11.76 -1.74
C ILE A 107 6.73 12.75 -1.14
N SER A 108 6.14 13.59 -1.99
CA SER A 108 5.13 14.56 -1.57
C SER A 108 3.77 14.17 -2.11
N GLY A 109 2.76 14.25 -1.29
CA GLY A 109 1.40 13.95 -1.71
C GLY A 109 0.40 14.14 -0.58
N ILE A 110 -0.82 13.69 -0.83
CA ILE A 110 -1.93 13.81 0.11
C ILE A 110 -1.98 12.56 0.99
N LEU A 111 -1.94 12.77 2.29
CA LEU A 111 -2.05 11.67 3.25
C LEU A 111 -3.44 11.03 3.13
N ARG A 112 -3.47 9.74 2.82
CA ARG A 112 -4.71 8.97 2.63
C ARG A 112 -4.95 8.08 3.84
N SER A 113 -5.63 8.62 4.85
CA SER A 113 -5.97 7.86 6.03
C SER A 113 -7.32 8.27 6.59
N THR A 114 -8.17 7.30 6.86
CA THR A 114 -9.41 7.52 7.60
C THR A 114 -9.14 7.74 9.09
N ALA A 115 -7.94 7.43 9.55
CA ALA A 115 -7.52 7.63 10.94
C ALA A 115 -7.29 9.10 11.31
N LEU A 116 -7.37 10.03 10.33
CA LEU A 116 -7.25 11.47 10.59
C LEU A 116 -8.39 12.02 11.44
N GLU A 117 -9.56 11.39 11.38
CA GLU A 117 -10.69 11.79 12.23
C GLU A 117 -10.38 11.42 13.68
N GLY A 118 -10.35 12.42 14.55
CA GLY A 118 -10.10 12.24 15.98
C GLY A 118 -8.65 12.41 16.43
N TYR A 119 -7.70 12.60 15.51
CA TYR A 119 -6.32 12.91 15.84
C TYR A 119 -6.09 14.43 15.76
N GLY A 120 -5.65 15.04 16.86
CA GLY A 120 -5.38 16.46 16.91
C GLY A 120 -4.01 16.86 16.40
N ARG A 121 -3.09 15.91 16.25
CA ARG A 121 -1.69 16.17 15.89
C ARG A 121 -1.21 15.25 14.78
N MET A 122 -0.38 15.78 13.88
CA MET A 122 0.22 14.99 12.82
C MET A 122 1.12 13.87 13.38
N SER A 123 1.81 14.11 14.49
CA SER A 123 2.61 13.08 15.15
C SER A 123 1.78 11.88 15.60
N ASP A 124 0.57 12.12 16.11
CA ASP A 124 -0.32 11.04 16.53
C ASP A 124 -0.78 10.23 15.33
N VAL A 125 -1.08 10.89 14.21
CA VAL A 125 -1.48 10.24 12.98
C VAL A 125 -0.35 9.32 12.49
N PHE A 126 0.88 9.84 12.39
CA PHE A 126 2.01 9.05 11.89
C PHE A 126 2.39 7.91 12.84
N ASN A 127 2.27 8.11 14.15
CA ASN A 127 2.51 7.04 15.12
C ASN A 127 1.41 5.96 15.11
N SER A 128 0.26 6.24 14.49
CA SER A 128 -0.82 5.26 14.34
C SER A 128 -0.63 4.34 13.14
N PHE A 129 0.20 4.71 12.17
CA PHE A 129 0.45 3.86 11.00
C PHE A 129 1.24 2.61 11.38
N GLY A 130 0.90 1.51 10.70
CA GLY A 130 1.67 0.28 10.81
C GLY A 130 2.94 0.33 9.97
N ARG A 131 3.08 -0.63 9.06
CA ARG A 131 4.29 -0.79 8.25
C ARG A 131 4.34 0.10 7.03
N PHE A 132 3.21 0.66 6.61
CA PHE A 132 3.11 1.47 5.41
C PHE A 132 2.28 2.71 5.63
N VAL A 133 2.70 3.81 5.00
CA VAL A 133 1.99 5.09 4.98
C VAL A 133 1.35 5.26 3.62
N PRO A 134 0.02 5.43 3.52
CA PRO A 134 -0.66 5.64 2.24
C PRO A 134 -0.61 7.12 1.83
N ILE A 135 -0.04 7.38 0.66
CA ILE A 135 0.09 8.74 0.09
C ILE A 135 -0.59 8.77 -1.29
N GLY A 136 -1.53 9.67 -1.47
CA GLY A 136 -2.17 9.91 -2.76
C GLY A 136 -1.31 10.82 -3.64
N LEU A 137 -1.02 10.37 -4.85
CA LEU A 137 -0.27 11.10 -5.87
C LEU A 137 -1.10 11.15 -7.16
N GLY A 138 -2.02 12.12 -7.25
CA GLY A 138 -2.92 12.23 -8.39
C GLY A 138 -3.78 10.97 -8.56
N THR A 139 -3.62 10.26 -9.67
CA THR A 139 -4.36 9.02 -9.96
C THR A 139 -3.73 7.77 -9.34
N ARG A 140 -2.63 7.94 -8.61
CA ARG A 140 -1.89 6.83 -7.99
C ARG A 140 -1.98 6.90 -6.48
N LEU A 141 -1.94 5.74 -5.85
CA LEU A 141 -1.83 5.58 -4.41
C LEU A 141 -0.53 4.86 -4.10
N VAL A 142 0.31 5.46 -3.26
CA VAL A 142 1.62 4.92 -2.93
C VAL A 142 1.66 4.56 -1.46
N PHE A 143 1.99 3.31 -1.17
CA PHE A 143 2.26 2.85 0.19
C PHE A 143 3.76 2.91 0.42
N VAL A 144 4.18 3.76 1.36
CA VAL A 144 5.60 3.96 1.68
C VAL A 144 5.93 3.21 2.95
N ALA A 145 6.98 2.40 2.92
CA ALA A 145 7.41 1.65 4.10
C ALA A 145 7.80 2.62 5.23
N THR A 146 7.11 2.51 6.36
CA THR A 146 7.30 3.40 7.51
C THR A 146 8.75 3.38 8.00
N ALA A 147 9.39 2.20 7.97
CA ALA A 147 10.78 2.03 8.38
C ALA A 147 11.78 2.78 7.49
N ARG A 148 11.38 3.21 6.29
CA ARG A 148 12.23 3.96 5.35
C ARG A 148 12.04 5.46 5.44
N VAL A 149 11.07 5.93 6.22
CA VAL A 149 10.81 7.35 6.40
C VAL A 149 11.69 7.88 7.52
N ALA A 150 12.56 8.82 7.17
CA ALA A 150 13.45 9.46 8.15
C ALA A 150 12.80 10.68 8.79
N ARG A 151 12.01 11.43 8.00
CA ARG A 151 11.43 12.69 8.44
C ARG A 151 10.16 12.99 7.64
N VAL A 152 9.23 13.69 8.25
CA VAL A 152 7.99 14.15 7.61
C VAL A 152 7.92 15.67 7.74
N SER A 153 7.65 16.35 6.62
CA SER A 153 7.35 17.80 6.60
C SER A 153 5.87 18.00 6.25
N PHE A 154 5.25 18.99 6.85
CA PHE A 154 3.84 19.31 6.60
C PHE A 154 3.52 20.77 6.86
#